data_bac4f180220e4a4d4fa981c202fc06c2
#
_entry.id   bac4f180220e4a4d4fa981c202fc06c2
#
_cell.length_a   1.000
_cell.length_b   1.000
_cell.length_c   1.000
_cell.angle_alpha   90.00
_cell.angle_beta   90.00
_cell.angle_gamma   90.00
#
_symmetry.space_group_name_H-M   'P 1'
#
loop_
_entity.id
_entity.type
_entity.pdbx_description
1 polymer ?
#
loop_
_entity_poly.entity_id
_entity_poly.type
_entity_poly.pdbx_seq_one_letter_code
_entity_poly.pdbx_strand_id
1 'polypeptide(L)'
;PDLVFFALTDDAKLNRYNAKAPGTVEASLTLSGLSIGEKLLSIDFRPATYQLYALSSNSRLYTINLTDGSLRVVGTGFTPVLNAQVANIDFNPTVDRIRLVTNTGQNLRLHPETGAAVATDGNIN
;
A
#
# COMPACT_ATOMS: atom_id res chain seq x y z
N PRO A 1 19.29 -16.74 5.42
CA PRO A 1 19.01 -15.32 5.27
C PRO A 1 18.00 -14.86 6.30
N ASP A 2 18.11 -13.62 6.72
CA ASP A 2 17.15 -13.04 7.63
C ASP A 2 15.85 -12.74 6.94
N LEU A 3 14.74 -13.02 7.61
CA LEU A 3 13.42 -12.65 7.14
C LEU A 3 13.05 -11.29 7.72
N VAL A 4 12.85 -10.31 6.86
CA VAL A 4 12.48 -8.96 7.29
C VAL A 4 11.05 -8.64 6.88
N PHE A 5 10.39 -7.77 7.64
CA PHE A 5 9.07 -7.27 7.31
C PHE A 5 8.99 -5.78 7.67
N PHE A 6 7.98 -5.13 7.10
CA PHE A 6 7.78 -3.70 7.25
C PHE A 6 6.39 -3.42 7.82
N ALA A 7 6.29 -2.35 8.58
CA ALA A 7 5.02 -1.89 9.11
C ALA A 7 4.92 -0.37 9.03
N LEU A 8 3.73 0.10 8.65
CA LEU A 8 3.43 1.53 8.67
C LEU A 8 3.14 1.99 10.08
N THR A 9 3.53 3.22 10.39
CA THR A 9 3.17 3.88 11.64
C THR A 9 2.20 5.03 11.38
N ASP A 10 1.53 5.49 12.44
CA ASP A 10 0.55 6.58 12.33
C ASP A 10 1.21 7.93 12.00
N ASP A 11 2.50 8.08 12.26
CA ASP A 11 3.24 9.30 11.99
C ASP A 11 4.00 9.27 10.66
N ALA A 12 3.49 8.51 9.70
CA ALA A 12 4.02 8.42 8.34
C ALA A 12 5.46 7.91 8.28
N LYS A 13 5.76 6.88 9.05
CA LYS A 13 7.03 6.18 9.00
C LYS A 13 6.84 4.75 8.57
N LEU A 14 7.89 4.20 7.98
CA LEU A 14 7.97 2.78 7.65
C LEU A 14 9.04 2.14 8.50
N ASN A 15 8.63 1.26 9.40
CA ASN A 15 9.54 0.55 10.27
C ASN A 15 9.91 -0.80 9.68
N ARG A 16 11.18 -1.15 9.76
CA ARG A 16 11.70 -2.45 9.36
C ARG A 16 11.97 -3.30 10.58
N TYR A 17 11.56 -4.56 10.51
CA TYR A 17 11.76 -5.55 11.58
C TYR A 17 12.41 -6.79 11.01
N ASN A 18 13.14 -7.49 11.88
CA ASN A 18 13.67 -8.81 11.59
C ASN A 18 12.87 -9.84 12.37
N ALA A 19 12.46 -10.94 11.70
CA ALA A 19 11.66 -11.98 12.35
C ALA A 19 12.34 -12.63 13.55
N LYS A 20 13.68 -12.53 13.65
CA LYS A 20 14.44 -13.01 14.81
C LYS A 20 14.26 -12.12 16.05
N ALA A 21 13.86 -10.87 15.85
CA ALA A 21 13.64 -9.91 16.94
C ALA A 21 12.41 -9.05 16.60
N PRO A 22 11.20 -9.65 16.55
CA PRO A 22 10.02 -8.96 15.98
C PRO A 22 9.54 -7.77 16.80
N GLY A 23 9.96 -7.64 18.05
CA GLY A 23 9.61 -6.48 18.87
C GLY A 23 10.59 -5.33 18.78
N THR A 24 11.64 -5.45 17.96
CA THR A 24 12.71 -4.45 17.88
C THR A 24 12.71 -3.82 16.48
N VAL A 25 12.59 -2.50 16.41
CA VAL A 25 12.69 -1.75 15.15
C VAL A 25 14.17 -1.72 14.73
N GLU A 26 14.47 -2.33 13.57
CA GLU A 26 15.83 -2.31 13.00
C GLU A 26 16.16 -0.98 12.36
N ALA A 27 15.19 -0.42 11.66
CA ALA A 27 15.34 0.83 10.91
C ALA A 27 13.99 1.49 10.77
N SER A 28 13.99 2.81 10.65
CA SER A 28 12.76 3.58 10.44
C SER A 28 13.03 4.61 9.36
N LEU A 29 12.13 4.65 8.36
CA LEU A 29 12.17 5.63 7.28
C LEU A 29 11.02 6.60 7.45
N THR A 30 11.32 7.90 7.40
CA THR A 30 10.28 8.91 7.32
C THR A 30 9.80 8.98 5.87
N LEU A 31 8.50 8.81 5.66
CA LEU A 31 7.92 8.84 4.32
C LEU A 31 7.62 10.28 3.92
N SER A 32 7.90 10.62 2.65
CA SER A 32 7.71 11.96 2.13
C SER A 32 6.96 11.91 0.80
N GLY A 33 6.15 12.94 0.53
CA GLY A 33 5.41 13.04 -0.72
C GLY A 33 3.89 12.98 -0.58
N LEU A 34 3.38 12.83 0.64
CA LEU A 34 1.94 12.86 0.88
C LEU A 34 1.43 14.31 0.89
N SER A 35 0.18 14.48 0.42
CA SER A 35 -0.53 15.76 0.56
C SER A 35 -0.95 15.97 2.01
N ILE A 36 -1.29 17.21 2.35
CA ILE A 36 -1.79 17.54 3.69
C ILE A 36 -3.06 16.73 3.95
N GLY A 37 -3.09 16.03 5.07
CA GLY A 37 -4.23 15.21 5.46
C GLY A 37 -4.31 13.84 4.81
N GLU A 38 -3.45 13.55 3.85
CA GLU A 38 -3.39 12.24 3.22
C GLU A 38 -2.62 11.26 4.11
N LYS A 39 -3.15 10.04 4.23
CA LYS A 39 -2.54 8.99 5.05
C LYS A 39 -2.35 7.73 4.22
N LEU A 40 -1.32 6.97 4.53
CA LEU A 40 -1.17 5.62 3.98
C LEU A 40 -1.97 4.64 4.84
N LEU A 41 -2.72 3.78 4.18
CA LEU A 41 -3.64 2.84 4.83
C LEU A 41 -3.14 1.40 4.81
N SER A 42 -2.35 1.03 3.80
CA SER A 42 -1.92 -0.35 3.62
C SER A 42 -0.71 -0.41 2.69
N ILE A 43 0.12 -1.41 2.89
CA ILE A 43 1.28 -1.67 2.02
C ILE A 43 1.29 -3.15 1.64
N ASP A 44 1.85 -3.43 0.47
CA ASP A 44 2.16 -4.80 0.05
C ASP A 44 3.24 -4.77 -1.03
N PHE A 45 4.08 -5.80 -1.07
CA PHE A 45 5.08 -5.96 -2.12
C PHE A 45 4.46 -6.53 -3.38
N ARG A 46 4.86 -5.95 -4.53
CA ARG A 46 4.49 -6.48 -5.83
C ARG A 46 5.40 -7.66 -6.16
N PRO A 47 4.86 -8.88 -6.30
CA PRO A 47 5.72 -10.06 -6.56
C PRO A 47 6.54 -9.95 -7.85
N ALA A 48 5.98 -9.32 -8.89
CA ALA A 48 6.65 -9.23 -10.18
C ALA A 48 7.91 -8.37 -10.16
N THR A 49 7.99 -7.37 -9.28
CA THR A 49 9.09 -6.40 -9.28
C THR A 49 9.76 -6.24 -7.92
N TYR A 50 9.16 -6.76 -6.86
CA TYR A 50 9.57 -6.56 -5.46
C TYR A 50 9.53 -5.09 -5.02
N GLN A 51 8.80 -4.25 -5.73
CA GLN A 51 8.53 -2.88 -5.28
C GLN A 51 7.48 -2.89 -4.18
N LEU A 52 7.66 -2.01 -3.20
CA LEU A 52 6.67 -1.85 -2.13
C LEU A 52 5.63 -0.82 -2.55
N TYR A 53 4.38 -1.26 -2.62
CA TYR A 53 3.24 -0.40 -2.95
C TYR A 53 2.51 0.03 -1.70
N ALA A 54 1.93 1.21 -1.75
CA ALA A 54 1.14 1.76 -0.66
C ALA A 54 -0.17 2.33 -1.18
N LEU A 55 -1.23 2.15 -0.39
CA LEU A 55 -2.55 2.72 -0.67
C LEU A 55 -2.75 3.94 0.21
N SER A 56 -3.19 5.05 -0.36
CA SER A 56 -3.46 6.26 0.40
C SER A 56 -4.95 6.52 0.58
N SER A 57 -5.26 7.34 1.59
CA SER A 57 -6.63 7.77 1.88
C SER A 57 -7.23 8.65 0.78
N ASN A 58 -6.41 9.16 -0.14
CA ASN A 58 -6.85 9.97 -1.28
C ASN A 58 -7.13 9.13 -2.54
N SER A 59 -7.31 7.83 -2.40
CA SER A 59 -7.59 6.91 -3.52
C SER A 59 -6.45 6.91 -4.54
N ARG A 60 -5.22 6.83 -4.04
CA ARG A 60 -4.00 6.78 -4.84
C ARG A 60 -3.14 5.60 -4.43
N LEU A 61 -2.41 5.09 -5.42
CA LEU A 61 -1.32 4.15 -5.17
C LEU A 61 0.01 4.90 -5.24
N TYR A 62 0.92 4.50 -4.38
CA TYR A 62 2.31 4.97 -4.40
C TYR A 62 3.25 3.77 -4.40
N THR A 63 4.46 3.98 -4.90
CA THR A 63 5.58 3.11 -4.56
C THR A 63 6.46 3.83 -3.55
N ILE A 64 7.09 3.06 -2.67
CA ILE A 64 7.96 3.60 -1.61
C ILE A 64 9.39 3.30 -1.97
N ASN A 65 10.23 4.35 -2.00
CA ASN A 65 11.68 4.17 -2.12
C ASN A 65 12.23 3.75 -0.77
N LEU A 66 12.72 2.51 -0.67
CA LEU A 66 13.21 1.96 0.60
C LEU A 66 14.56 2.51 1.02
N THR A 67 15.21 3.32 0.18
CA THR A 67 16.47 3.97 0.52
C THR A 67 16.25 5.28 1.27
N ASP A 68 15.29 6.09 0.82
CA ASP A 68 15.07 7.43 1.38
C ASP A 68 13.65 7.70 1.88
N GLY A 69 12.72 6.76 1.69
CA GLY A 69 11.33 6.94 2.14
C GLY A 69 10.47 7.81 1.24
N SER A 70 10.97 8.20 0.06
CA SER A 70 10.18 9.02 -0.84
C SER A 70 9.07 8.22 -1.50
N LEU A 71 7.91 8.83 -1.68
CA LEU A 71 6.74 8.24 -2.31
C LEU A 71 6.62 8.74 -3.74
N ARG A 72 6.34 7.81 -4.64
CA ARG A 72 6.09 8.12 -6.04
C ARG A 72 4.67 7.69 -6.39
N VAL A 73 3.84 8.61 -6.85
CA VAL A 73 2.47 8.28 -7.21
C VAL A 73 2.44 7.40 -8.47
N VAL A 74 1.56 6.40 -8.45
CA VAL A 74 1.33 5.52 -9.60
C VAL A 74 0.05 6.00 -10.27
N GLY A 75 0.19 6.63 -11.42
CA GLY A 75 -0.94 7.19 -12.16
C GLY A 75 -1.51 8.44 -11.51
N THR A 76 -2.83 8.61 -11.61
CA THR A 76 -3.52 9.84 -11.18
C THR A 76 -4.58 9.60 -10.11
N GLY A 77 -4.62 8.39 -9.56
CA GLY A 77 -5.67 7.99 -8.63
C GLY A 77 -6.68 7.08 -9.31
N PHE A 78 -7.59 6.52 -8.52
CA PHE A 78 -8.58 5.59 -9.05
C PHE A 78 -10.00 6.01 -8.70
N THR A 79 -10.93 5.54 -9.51
CA THR A 79 -12.37 5.66 -9.29
C THR A 79 -12.98 4.27 -9.46
N PRO A 80 -14.02 3.92 -8.68
CA PRO A 80 -14.63 4.73 -7.63
C PRO A 80 -13.66 5.01 -6.48
N VAL A 81 -13.81 6.17 -5.85
CA VAL A 81 -12.95 6.56 -4.73
C VAL A 81 -13.25 5.72 -3.49
N LEU A 82 -12.27 5.67 -2.58
CA LEU A 82 -12.46 5.01 -1.29
C LEU A 82 -13.55 5.72 -0.48
N ASN A 83 -14.45 4.93 0.08
CA ASN A 83 -15.50 5.43 0.97
C ASN A 83 -15.29 4.92 2.41
N ALA A 84 -14.05 4.61 2.77
CA ALA A 84 -13.71 4.00 4.04
C ALA A 84 -12.38 4.56 4.53
N GLN A 85 -12.16 4.46 5.85
CA GLN A 85 -10.89 4.84 6.48
C GLN A 85 -9.99 3.63 6.75
N VAL A 86 -10.54 2.43 6.63
CA VAL A 86 -9.80 1.18 6.78
C VAL A 86 -9.90 0.42 5.48
N ALA A 87 -8.78 0.22 4.85
CA ALA A 87 -8.67 -0.47 3.57
C ALA A 87 -7.38 -1.28 3.53
N ASN A 88 -7.41 -2.35 2.79
CA ASN A 88 -6.25 -3.22 2.65
C ASN A 88 -6.01 -3.53 1.18
N ILE A 89 -4.73 -3.57 0.81
CA ILE A 89 -4.33 -4.01 -0.51
C ILE A 89 -3.57 -5.32 -0.41
N ASP A 90 -3.73 -6.15 -1.45
CA ASP A 90 -3.07 -7.44 -1.55
C ASP A 90 -2.82 -7.75 -3.01
N PHE A 91 -1.58 -8.07 -3.35
CA PHE A 91 -1.24 -8.49 -4.70
C PHE A 91 -1.65 -9.93 -4.92
N ASN A 92 -2.28 -10.19 -6.08
CA ASN A 92 -2.54 -11.55 -6.51
C ASN A 92 -1.24 -12.10 -7.13
N PRO A 93 -0.67 -13.18 -6.58
CA PRO A 93 0.61 -13.68 -7.10
C PRO A 93 0.50 -14.36 -8.47
N THR A 94 -0.69 -14.75 -8.89
CA THR A 94 -0.92 -15.41 -10.17
C THR A 94 -1.11 -14.41 -11.30
N VAL A 95 -1.88 -13.36 -11.06
CA VAL A 95 -2.06 -12.25 -11.99
C VAL A 95 -1.59 -10.99 -11.30
N ASP A 96 -0.80 -10.20 -12.00
CA ASP A 96 -0.16 -9.00 -11.44
C ASP A 96 -1.20 -7.87 -11.30
N ARG A 97 -2.09 -8.02 -10.32
CA ARG A 97 -3.14 -7.06 -10.00
C ARG A 97 -3.28 -6.92 -8.50
N ILE A 98 -3.76 -5.78 -8.07
CA ILE A 98 -3.97 -5.47 -6.66
C ILE A 98 -5.44 -5.64 -6.33
N ARG A 99 -5.73 -6.41 -5.29
CA ARG A 99 -7.06 -6.46 -4.70
C ARG A 99 -7.13 -5.45 -3.57
N LEU A 100 -8.14 -4.59 -3.61
CA LEU A 100 -8.40 -3.60 -2.57
C LEU A 100 -9.74 -3.91 -1.93
N VAL A 101 -9.75 -4.10 -0.62
CA VAL A 101 -10.98 -4.33 0.14
C VAL A 101 -11.05 -3.33 1.28
N THR A 102 -12.26 -2.90 1.63
CA THR A 102 -12.49 -1.95 2.69
C THR A 102 -13.41 -2.53 3.75
N ASN A 103 -13.43 -1.90 4.93
CA ASN A 103 -14.33 -2.29 6.00
C ASN A 103 -15.79 -1.93 5.71
N THR A 104 -16.07 -1.19 4.63
CA THR A 104 -17.45 -0.87 4.20
C THR A 104 -17.94 -1.79 3.09
N GLY A 105 -17.16 -2.81 2.70
CA GLY A 105 -17.53 -3.78 1.68
C GLY A 105 -17.12 -3.42 0.27
N GLN A 106 -16.41 -2.33 0.08
CA GLN A 106 -15.89 -1.94 -1.23
C GLN A 106 -14.79 -2.93 -1.65
N ASN A 107 -14.82 -3.38 -2.91
CA ASN A 107 -13.89 -4.38 -3.43
C ASN A 107 -13.50 -3.98 -4.85
N LEU A 108 -12.24 -3.56 -5.01
CA LEU A 108 -11.71 -3.08 -6.28
C LEU A 108 -10.53 -3.92 -6.72
N ARG A 109 -10.30 -3.95 -8.02
CA ARG A 109 -9.08 -4.50 -8.61
C ARG A 109 -8.34 -3.38 -9.30
N LEU A 110 -7.07 -3.18 -8.94
CA LEU A 110 -6.27 -2.07 -9.45
C LEU A 110 -5.11 -2.59 -10.31
N HIS A 111 -4.77 -1.80 -11.32
CA HIS A 111 -3.62 -2.07 -12.19
C HIS A 111 -2.37 -1.45 -11.56
N PRO A 112 -1.30 -2.23 -11.33
CA PRO A 112 -0.14 -1.72 -10.59
C PRO A 112 0.70 -0.70 -11.36
N GLU A 113 0.55 -0.61 -12.67
CA GLU A 113 1.32 0.35 -13.47
C GLU A 113 0.56 1.64 -13.76
N THR A 114 -0.76 1.60 -13.74
CA THR A 114 -1.58 2.78 -14.01
C THR A 114 -2.27 3.32 -12.77
N GLY A 115 -2.37 2.52 -11.71
CA GLY A 115 -3.09 2.89 -10.50
C GLY A 115 -4.60 2.95 -10.67
N ALA A 116 -5.12 2.56 -11.82
CA ALA A 116 -6.55 2.68 -12.14
C ALA A 116 -7.31 1.40 -11.76
N ALA A 117 -8.59 1.55 -11.46
CA ALA A 117 -9.48 0.41 -11.27
C ALA A 117 -9.73 -0.25 -12.62
N VAL A 118 -9.42 -1.55 -12.73
CA VAL A 118 -9.59 -2.30 -13.98
C VAL A 118 -10.86 -3.15 -13.97
N ALA A 119 -11.36 -3.45 -12.77
CA ALA A 119 -12.62 -4.13 -12.58
C ALA A 119 -13.12 -3.81 -11.18
N THR A 120 -14.43 -3.70 -11.03
CA THR A 120 -15.06 -3.57 -9.72
C THR A 120 -15.73 -4.91 -9.42
N ASP A 121 -15.20 -5.61 -8.41
CA ASP A 121 -15.84 -6.82 -7.90
C ASP A 121 -17.06 -6.41 -7.08
N GLY A 122 -18.00 -7.32 -6.90
CA GLY A 122 -19.16 -7.03 -6.07
C GLY A 122 -18.75 -6.70 -4.64
N ASN A 123 -19.57 -5.89 -3.95
CA ASN A 123 -19.32 -5.58 -2.55
C ASN A 123 -19.35 -6.85 -1.71
N ILE A 124 -18.49 -6.88 -0.70
CA ILE A 124 -18.48 -7.93 0.29
C ILE A 124 -19.52 -7.56 1.35
N ASN A 125 -20.47 -8.45 1.54
CA ASN A 125 -21.52 -8.25 2.56
C ASN A 125 -21.19 -8.99 3.83
#